data_696cc85303a2303b2134a4bdc9e236d9
#
_entry.id   696cc85303a2303b2134a4bdc9e236d9
#
_cell.length_a   1.000
_cell.length_b   1.000
_cell.length_c   1.000
_cell.angle_alpha   90.00
_cell.angle_beta   90.00
_cell.angle_gamma   90.00
#
_symmetry.space_group_name_H-M   'P 1'
#
loop_
_entity.id
_entity.type
_entity.pdbx_description
1 polymer ?
#
loop_
_entity_poly.entity_id
_entity_poly.type
_entity_poly.pdbx_seq_one_letter_code
_entity_poly.pdbx_strand_id
1 'polypeptide(L)'
;MNPVLLLASANQGKLRELRTILDGLPVELVGLAEVGLGDPPEVEETGDTFLENALLKARAYAAWSGRAAVADASGLEVDALGGAPGVRSARYAGQGAGDQANLDKLLAALAGVSPERRTARFRCAAVLVDPKGGEWHAEAAWEGRVLDSPRGTGGFGYDPVFLPDGWDRTSAEVDQATKDAASHRGKAFRALRPAIEAWARAVGA
;
A
#
# COMPACT_ATOMS: atom_id res chain seq x y z
N MET A 1 7.81 20.58 19.34
CA MET A 1 7.88 20.37 17.87
C MET A 1 7.30 18.99 17.59
N ASN A 2 6.55 18.82 16.51
CA ASN A 2 6.05 17.50 16.13
C ASN A 2 7.21 16.57 15.79
N PRO A 3 7.18 15.30 16.23
CA PRO A 3 8.19 14.33 15.84
C PRO A 3 8.11 14.03 14.32
N VAL A 4 9.26 13.78 13.72
CA VAL A 4 9.36 13.44 12.29
C VAL A 4 8.98 11.98 12.11
N LEU A 5 8.07 11.72 11.16
CA LEU A 5 7.65 10.39 10.73
C LEU A 5 8.00 10.19 9.26
N LEU A 6 8.88 9.24 8.97
CA LEU A 6 9.33 8.94 7.61
C LEU A 6 8.32 8.10 6.87
N LEU A 7 7.88 8.56 5.69
CA LEU A 7 7.08 7.79 4.74
C LEU A 7 8.01 6.91 3.88
N ALA A 8 8.10 5.64 4.22
CA ALA A 8 9.06 4.69 3.66
C ALA A 8 8.57 4.10 2.32
N SER A 9 8.40 4.95 1.32
CA SER A 9 7.98 4.54 -0.03
C SER A 9 8.63 5.43 -1.09
N ALA A 10 9.09 4.82 -2.18
CA ALA A 10 9.49 5.53 -3.41
C ALA A 10 8.31 5.70 -4.39
N ASN A 11 7.17 5.03 -4.17
CA ASN A 11 6.00 5.12 -5.02
C ASN A 11 5.24 6.42 -4.77
N GLN A 12 5.23 7.32 -5.75
CA GLN A 12 4.60 8.64 -5.64
C GLN A 12 3.08 8.57 -5.45
N GLY A 13 2.42 7.56 -6.02
CA GLY A 13 0.99 7.30 -5.80
C GLY A 13 0.70 7.02 -4.32
N LYS A 14 1.45 6.09 -3.73
CA LYS A 14 1.35 5.76 -2.31
C LYS A 14 1.65 6.96 -1.41
N LEU A 15 2.69 7.74 -1.72
CA LEU A 15 3.05 8.92 -0.92
C LEU A 15 1.92 9.94 -0.87
N ARG A 16 1.26 10.20 -2.02
CA ARG A 16 0.10 11.10 -2.05
C ARG A 16 -1.05 10.59 -1.19
N GLU A 17 -1.40 9.30 -1.32
CA GLU A 17 -2.45 8.66 -0.50
C GLU A 17 -2.11 8.74 0.99
N LEU A 18 -0.89 8.38 1.38
CA LEU A 18 -0.45 8.37 2.78
C LEU A 18 -0.50 9.77 3.41
N ARG A 19 -0.07 10.80 2.68
CA ARG A 19 -0.15 12.18 3.18
C ARG A 19 -1.58 12.61 3.46
N THR A 20 -2.52 12.25 2.59
CA THR A 20 -3.96 12.52 2.79
C THR A 20 -4.52 11.71 3.96
N ILE A 21 -4.23 10.41 4.04
CA ILE A 21 -4.78 9.53 5.07
C ILE A 21 -4.23 9.88 6.48
N LEU A 22 -2.97 10.31 6.55
CA LEU A 22 -2.28 10.64 7.80
C LEU A 22 -2.34 12.13 8.16
N ASP A 23 -3.05 12.92 7.37
CA ASP A 23 -3.26 14.35 7.68
C ASP A 23 -3.89 14.55 9.06
N GLY A 24 -3.51 15.64 9.73
CA GLY A 24 -3.97 15.98 11.07
C GLY A 24 -3.35 15.17 12.22
N LEU A 25 -2.40 14.27 11.94
CA LEU A 25 -1.59 13.64 13.00
C LEU A 25 -0.59 14.64 13.58
N PRO A 26 -0.23 14.53 14.88
CA PRO A 26 0.76 15.40 15.54
C PRO A 26 2.19 14.99 15.18
N VAL A 27 2.48 14.84 13.87
CA VAL A 27 3.77 14.44 13.31
C VAL A 27 4.12 15.30 12.11
N GLU A 28 5.40 15.42 11.80
CA GLU A 28 5.90 15.95 10.54
C GLU A 28 6.15 14.80 9.57
N LEU A 29 5.36 14.72 8.50
CA LEU A 29 5.47 13.66 7.49
C LEU A 29 6.54 14.02 6.45
N VAL A 30 7.60 13.22 6.35
CA VAL A 30 8.67 13.39 5.37
C VAL A 30 8.81 12.16 4.47
N GLY A 31 9.03 12.36 3.17
CA GLY A 31 9.36 11.29 2.23
C GLY A 31 10.86 10.96 2.23
N LEU A 32 11.25 9.85 1.59
CA LEU A 32 12.65 9.40 1.52
C LEU A 32 13.59 10.47 0.93
N ALA A 33 13.16 11.20 -0.10
CA ALA A 33 13.95 12.25 -0.74
C ALA A 33 14.02 13.54 0.11
N GLU A 34 13.12 13.73 1.05
CA GLU A 34 13.00 14.94 1.87
C GLU A 34 13.81 14.84 3.17
N VAL A 35 14.27 13.64 3.51
CA VAL A 35 14.97 13.40 4.79
C VAL A 35 16.38 13.98 4.85
N GLY A 36 17.00 14.26 3.69
CA GLY A 36 18.30 14.93 3.58
C GLY A 36 19.51 14.07 3.94
N LEU A 37 19.41 12.74 3.87
CA LEU A 37 20.45 11.78 4.27
C LEU A 37 21.16 11.08 3.09
N GLY A 38 21.04 11.58 1.88
CA GLY A 38 21.55 10.92 0.68
C GLY A 38 20.59 9.81 0.17
N ASP A 39 21.12 8.89 -0.64
CA ASP A 39 20.27 7.86 -1.26
C ASP A 39 19.78 6.84 -0.23
N PRO A 40 18.48 6.54 -0.19
CA PRO A 40 17.93 5.52 0.69
C PRO A 40 18.41 4.13 0.24
N PRO A 41 18.55 3.17 1.18
CA PRO A 41 18.91 1.80 0.82
C PRO A 41 17.85 1.16 -0.07
N GLU A 42 18.30 0.37 -1.03
CA GLU A 42 17.40 -0.52 -1.77
C GLU A 42 16.97 -1.67 -0.85
N VAL A 43 15.66 -1.89 -0.73
CA VAL A 43 15.11 -2.94 0.14
C VAL A 43 14.38 -3.96 -0.71
N GLU A 44 14.95 -5.17 -0.78
CA GLU A 44 14.28 -6.29 -1.43
C GLU A 44 13.10 -6.80 -0.59
N GLU A 45 11.93 -6.91 -1.21
CA GLU A 45 10.74 -7.50 -0.60
C GLU A 45 10.77 -9.02 -0.77
N THR A 46 11.47 -9.71 0.14
CA THR A 46 11.68 -11.16 0.12
C THR A 46 10.72 -11.94 1.00
N GLY A 47 9.85 -11.25 1.73
CA GLY A 47 8.85 -11.88 2.60
C GLY A 47 7.73 -12.57 1.82
N ASP A 48 7.17 -13.60 2.41
CA ASP A 48 6.05 -14.37 1.86
C ASP A 48 4.69 -13.70 2.14
N THR A 49 4.66 -12.73 3.03
CA THR A 49 3.46 -11.98 3.41
C THR A 49 3.62 -10.47 3.21
N PHE A 50 2.48 -9.76 3.09
CA PHE A 50 2.51 -8.30 3.05
C PHE A 50 3.08 -7.71 4.33
N LEU A 51 2.77 -8.29 5.50
CA LEU A 51 3.29 -7.81 6.77
C LEU A 51 4.82 -7.94 6.85
N GLU A 52 5.39 -9.07 6.45
CA GLU A 52 6.84 -9.26 6.41
C GLU A 52 7.52 -8.22 5.51
N ASN A 53 6.99 -8.01 4.30
CA ASN A 53 7.56 -7.04 3.36
C ASN A 53 7.41 -5.58 3.86
N ALA A 54 6.32 -5.23 4.52
CA ALA A 54 6.16 -3.93 5.14
C ALA A 54 7.17 -3.72 6.27
N LEU A 55 7.37 -4.72 7.13
CA LEU A 55 8.36 -4.68 8.23
C LEU A 55 9.79 -4.58 7.71
N LEU A 56 10.16 -5.35 6.68
CA LEU A 56 11.49 -5.27 6.05
C LEU A 56 11.80 -3.82 5.62
N LYS A 57 10.87 -3.18 4.96
CA LYS A 57 11.02 -1.77 4.52
C LYS A 57 11.11 -0.81 5.69
N ALA A 58 10.14 -0.87 6.61
CA ALA A 58 10.09 0.07 7.72
C ALA A 58 11.34 -0.03 8.61
N ARG A 59 11.80 -1.24 8.92
CA ARG A 59 13.03 -1.48 9.71
C ARG A 59 14.28 -0.92 9.01
N ALA A 60 14.43 -1.20 7.70
CA ALA A 60 15.57 -0.72 6.93
C ALA A 60 15.62 0.81 6.90
N TYR A 61 14.50 1.45 6.62
CA TYR A 61 14.45 2.92 6.54
C TYR A 61 14.49 3.59 7.91
N ALA A 62 13.94 2.99 8.96
CA ALA A 62 14.10 3.47 10.33
C ALA A 62 15.57 3.41 10.78
N ALA A 63 16.26 2.31 10.50
CA ALA A 63 17.69 2.16 10.79
C ALA A 63 18.56 3.15 10.01
N TRP A 64 18.28 3.32 8.70
CA TRP A 64 19.02 4.26 7.85
C TRP A 64 18.84 5.72 8.27
N SER A 65 17.61 6.11 8.60
CA SER A 65 17.28 7.51 8.91
C SER A 65 17.46 7.88 10.40
N GLY A 66 17.52 6.89 11.30
CA GLY A 66 17.44 7.12 12.74
C GLY A 66 16.09 7.69 13.19
N ARG A 67 15.06 7.62 12.35
CA ARG A 67 13.71 8.17 12.59
C ARG A 67 12.67 7.06 12.55
N ALA A 68 11.54 7.27 13.23
CA ALA A 68 10.43 6.35 13.07
C ALA A 68 9.94 6.37 11.61
N ALA A 69 9.60 5.19 11.10
CA ALA A 69 9.18 5.01 9.73
C ALA A 69 7.84 4.28 9.64
N VAL A 70 6.96 4.77 8.78
CA VAL A 70 5.79 4.02 8.34
C VAL A 70 6.01 3.48 6.93
N ALA A 71 5.64 2.22 6.74
CA ALA A 71 5.65 1.56 5.44
C ALA A 71 4.36 0.78 5.22
N ASP A 72 4.06 0.49 3.97
CA ASP A 72 3.06 -0.50 3.60
C ASP A 72 3.59 -1.48 2.57
N ALA A 73 3.06 -2.68 2.60
CA ALA A 73 3.06 -3.57 1.46
C ALA A 73 1.62 -3.92 1.11
N SER A 74 1.31 -3.85 -0.17
CA SER A 74 -0.06 -4.00 -0.66
C SER A 74 -0.05 -4.73 -1.98
N GLY A 75 -1.12 -5.45 -2.26
CA GLY A 75 -1.30 -6.12 -3.53
C GLY A 75 -2.71 -6.62 -3.74
N LEU A 76 -2.93 -7.15 -4.93
CA LEU A 76 -4.18 -7.77 -5.35
C LEU A 76 -4.06 -9.28 -5.20
N GLU A 77 -5.03 -9.89 -4.54
CA GLU A 77 -5.20 -11.34 -4.50
C GLU A 77 -6.44 -11.71 -5.31
N VAL A 78 -6.32 -12.70 -6.21
CA VAL A 78 -7.43 -13.18 -7.05
C VAL A 78 -7.67 -14.65 -6.78
N ASP A 79 -8.89 -15.01 -6.37
CA ASP A 79 -9.22 -16.37 -5.93
C ASP A 79 -9.03 -17.41 -7.02
N ALA A 80 -9.44 -17.11 -8.26
CA ALA A 80 -9.27 -17.99 -9.41
C ALA A 80 -7.80 -18.27 -9.76
N LEU A 81 -6.86 -17.45 -9.27
CA LEU A 81 -5.42 -17.59 -9.49
C LEU A 81 -4.69 -18.07 -8.21
N GLY A 82 -5.43 -18.63 -7.24
CA GLY A 82 -4.84 -19.11 -5.99
C GLY A 82 -4.20 -18.01 -5.14
N GLY A 83 -4.72 -16.78 -5.22
CA GLY A 83 -4.19 -15.61 -4.52
C GLY A 83 -3.14 -14.80 -5.32
N ALA A 84 -2.71 -15.29 -6.49
CA ALA A 84 -1.83 -14.47 -7.33
C ALA A 84 -2.58 -13.22 -7.85
N PRO A 85 -1.85 -12.10 -8.09
CA PRO A 85 -0.41 -11.87 -7.95
C PRO A 85 0.10 -11.74 -6.50
N GLY A 86 -0.74 -11.44 -5.50
CA GLY A 86 -0.38 -11.38 -4.09
C GLY A 86 0.79 -10.41 -3.82
N VAL A 87 1.79 -10.85 -3.05
CA VAL A 87 3.00 -10.04 -2.73
C VAL A 87 3.84 -9.67 -3.96
N ARG A 88 3.57 -10.30 -5.10
CA ARG A 88 4.25 -10.00 -6.37
C ARG A 88 3.50 -8.97 -7.23
N SER A 89 2.45 -8.33 -6.71
CA SER A 89 1.58 -7.43 -7.49
C SER A 89 2.36 -6.35 -8.27
N ALA A 90 3.34 -5.72 -7.67
CA ALA A 90 4.14 -4.66 -8.32
C ALA A 90 5.11 -5.20 -9.40
N ARG A 91 5.39 -6.51 -9.41
CA ARG A 91 6.32 -7.18 -10.32
C ARG A 91 5.74 -8.44 -10.95
N TYR A 92 4.42 -8.48 -11.13
CA TYR A 92 3.71 -9.67 -11.61
C TYR A 92 4.15 -10.06 -13.03
N ALA A 93 4.36 -9.08 -13.91
CA ALA A 93 4.88 -9.31 -15.26
C ALA A 93 6.42 -9.42 -15.33
N GLY A 94 7.11 -9.25 -14.20
CA GLY A 94 8.57 -9.33 -14.09
C GLY A 94 9.15 -8.15 -13.32
N GLN A 95 10.41 -8.25 -12.95
CA GLN A 95 11.12 -7.16 -12.27
C GLN A 95 11.18 -5.92 -13.16
N GLY A 96 10.81 -4.75 -12.63
CA GLY A 96 10.79 -3.50 -13.39
C GLY A 96 9.62 -3.35 -14.37
N ALA A 97 8.69 -4.30 -14.42
CA ALA A 97 7.49 -4.18 -15.25
C ALA A 97 6.60 -3.02 -14.75
N GLY A 98 6.05 -2.27 -15.69
CA GLY A 98 5.10 -1.19 -15.40
C GLY A 98 3.70 -1.71 -15.08
N ASP A 99 2.84 -0.81 -14.59
CA ASP A 99 1.46 -1.12 -14.21
C ASP A 99 0.67 -1.75 -15.36
N GLN A 100 0.83 -1.24 -16.59
CA GLN A 100 0.13 -1.76 -17.77
C GLN A 100 0.51 -3.22 -18.05
N ALA A 101 1.81 -3.56 -18.01
CA ALA A 101 2.26 -4.93 -18.24
C ALA A 101 1.75 -5.90 -17.16
N ASN A 102 1.70 -5.47 -15.92
CA ASN A 102 1.14 -6.24 -14.80
C ASN A 102 -0.36 -6.48 -14.98
N LEU A 103 -1.10 -5.44 -15.41
CA LEU A 103 -2.52 -5.50 -15.69
C LEU A 103 -2.83 -6.42 -16.86
N ASP A 104 -2.10 -6.29 -17.98
CA ASP A 104 -2.27 -7.13 -19.17
C ASP A 104 -2.02 -8.61 -18.84
N LYS A 105 -0.99 -8.91 -18.07
CA LYS A 105 -0.72 -10.27 -17.60
C LYS A 105 -1.84 -10.81 -16.71
N LEU A 106 -2.42 -9.99 -15.84
CA LEU A 106 -3.55 -10.39 -15.00
C LEU A 106 -4.77 -10.74 -15.87
N LEU A 107 -5.12 -9.89 -16.83
CA LEU A 107 -6.25 -10.14 -17.72
C LEU A 107 -6.03 -11.39 -18.59
N ALA A 108 -4.81 -11.61 -19.09
CA ALA A 108 -4.46 -12.82 -19.81
C ALA A 108 -4.59 -14.08 -18.94
N ALA A 109 -4.15 -14.02 -17.68
CA ALA A 109 -4.28 -15.14 -16.74
C ALA A 109 -5.74 -15.46 -16.39
N LEU A 110 -6.63 -14.48 -16.49
CA LEU A 110 -8.08 -14.64 -16.25
C LEU A 110 -8.87 -14.93 -17.53
N ALA A 111 -8.22 -15.10 -18.69
CA ALA A 111 -8.90 -15.45 -19.92
C ALA A 111 -9.69 -16.76 -19.76
N GLY A 112 -10.98 -16.74 -20.13
CA GLY A 112 -11.87 -17.88 -19.97
C GLY A 112 -12.41 -18.13 -18.55
N VAL A 113 -11.99 -17.36 -17.56
CA VAL A 113 -12.59 -17.38 -16.21
C VAL A 113 -13.88 -16.58 -16.24
N SER A 114 -14.98 -17.18 -15.81
CA SER A 114 -16.30 -16.50 -15.78
C SER A 114 -16.32 -15.35 -14.77
N PRO A 115 -17.13 -14.31 -14.96
CA PRO A 115 -17.18 -13.14 -14.10
C PRO A 115 -17.41 -13.45 -12.61
N GLU A 116 -18.24 -14.48 -12.32
CA GLU A 116 -18.58 -14.89 -10.95
C GLU A 116 -17.39 -15.49 -10.20
N ARG A 117 -16.40 -15.99 -10.93
CA ARG A 117 -15.18 -16.61 -10.39
C ARG A 117 -13.98 -15.65 -10.32
N ARG A 118 -14.16 -14.39 -10.68
CA ARG A 118 -13.10 -13.36 -10.64
C ARG A 118 -13.09 -12.57 -9.34
N THR A 119 -13.56 -13.20 -8.24
CA THR A 119 -13.48 -12.58 -6.91
C THR A 119 -12.04 -12.31 -6.53
N ALA A 120 -11.84 -11.14 -5.94
CA ALA A 120 -10.52 -10.62 -5.62
C ALA A 120 -10.58 -9.66 -4.44
N ARG A 121 -9.44 -9.37 -3.86
CA ARG A 121 -9.29 -8.32 -2.85
C ARG A 121 -7.97 -7.61 -2.98
N PHE A 122 -7.98 -6.32 -2.76
CA PHE A 122 -6.75 -5.62 -2.39
C PHE A 122 -6.45 -5.85 -0.92
N ARG A 123 -5.19 -6.12 -0.60
CA ARG A 123 -4.68 -6.21 0.78
C ARG A 123 -3.62 -5.16 1.05
N CYS A 124 -3.57 -4.71 2.29
CA CYS A 124 -2.53 -3.81 2.78
C CYS A 124 -2.14 -4.22 4.19
N ALA A 125 -0.84 -4.37 4.41
CA ALA A 125 -0.24 -4.36 5.74
C ALA A 125 0.48 -3.01 5.91
N ALA A 126 0.05 -2.23 6.89
CA ALA A 126 0.65 -0.96 7.29
C ALA A 126 1.42 -1.16 8.59
N VAL A 127 2.62 -0.62 8.69
CA VAL A 127 3.48 -0.76 9.85
C VAL A 127 4.07 0.58 10.27
N LEU A 128 4.29 0.75 11.58
CA LEU A 128 5.12 1.79 12.18
C LEU A 128 6.28 1.10 12.89
N VAL A 129 7.50 1.54 12.62
CA VAL A 129 8.71 1.07 13.32
C VAL A 129 9.44 2.28 13.92
N ASP A 130 9.66 2.23 15.22
CA ASP A 130 10.55 3.16 15.94
C ASP A 130 11.96 2.55 16.00
N PRO A 131 13.03 3.27 15.60
CA PRO A 131 14.40 2.77 15.69
C PRO A 131 14.82 2.43 17.12
N LYS A 132 14.08 2.86 18.14
CA LYS A 132 14.27 2.48 19.55
C LYS A 132 13.61 1.16 19.93
N GLY A 133 12.98 0.44 18.99
CA GLY A 133 12.49 -0.92 19.14
C GLY A 133 10.97 -1.11 19.25
N GLY A 134 10.16 -0.07 19.07
CA GLY A 134 8.70 -0.20 19.00
C GLY A 134 8.24 -0.57 17.58
N GLU A 135 7.35 -1.55 17.46
CA GLU A 135 6.74 -1.96 16.20
C GLU A 135 5.24 -2.13 16.36
N TRP A 136 4.47 -1.55 15.45
CA TRP A 136 3.01 -1.65 15.41
C TRP A 136 2.57 -1.91 13.98
N HIS A 137 1.50 -2.66 13.82
CA HIS A 137 0.96 -2.95 12.50
C HIS A 137 -0.56 -2.99 12.51
N ALA A 138 -1.13 -2.82 11.32
CA ALA A 138 -2.54 -3.05 11.04
C ALA A 138 -2.67 -3.58 9.62
N GLU A 139 -3.60 -4.49 9.41
CA GLU A 139 -3.90 -5.05 8.11
C GLU A 139 -5.35 -4.79 7.73
N ALA A 140 -5.61 -4.62 6.45
CA ALA A 140 -6.97 -4.47 5.94
C ALA A 140 -7.09 -5.01 4.51
N ALA A 141 -8.32 -5.36 4.16
CA ALA A 141 -8.70 -5.79 2.83
C ALA A 141 -9.82 -4.91 2.25
N TRP A 142 -9.88 -4.88 0.93
CA TRP A 142 -10.96 -4.28 0.16
C TRP A 142 -11.45 -5.31 -0.84
N GLU A 143 -12.59 -5.92 -0.54
CA GLU A 143 -13.17 -7.00 -1.34
C GLU A 143 -13.79 -6.45 -2.62
N GLY A 144 -13.79 -7.27 -3.66
CA GLY A 144 -14.32 -6.95 -4.97
C GLY A 144 -14.06 -8.05 -5.99
N ARG A 145 -13.97 -7.66 -7.26
CA ARG A 145 -13.68 -8.58 -8.37
C ARG A 145 -12.88 -7.89 -9.46
N VAL A 146 -12.25 -8.70 -10.31
CA VAL A 146 -11.55 -8.25 -11.50
C VAL A 146 -12.48 -8.27 -12.70
N LEU A 147 -12.62 -7.13 -13.38
CA LEU A 147 -13.35 -7.00 -14.65
C LEU A 147 -12.57 -7.68 -15.79
N ASP A 148 -13.23 -7.89 -16.91
CA ASP A 148 -12.63 -8.41 -18.15
C ASP A 148 -11.92 -7.33 -18.99
N SER A 149 -12.23 -6.06 -18.73
CA SER A 149 -11.62 -4.91 -19.41
C SER A 149 -11.45 -3.72 -18.47
N PRO A 150 -10.42 -2.87 -18.70
CA PRO A 150 -10.18 -1.69 -17.88
C PRO A 150 -11.28 -0.64 -18.03
N ARG A 151 -11.61 0.06 -16.93
CA ARG A 151 -12.48 1.24 -16.90
C ARG A 151 -11.88 2.30 -15.97
N GLY A 152 -11.89 3.56 -16.41
CA GLY A 152 -11.30 4.67 -15.69
C GLY A 152 -9.81 4.84 -15.91
N THR A 153 -9.30 5.99 -15.50
CA THR A 153 -7.89 6.40 -15.68
C THR A 153 -7.25 6.90 -14.39
N GLY A 154 -7.99 6.89 -13.29
CA GLY A 154 -7.49 7.31 -11.98
C GLY A 154 -6.69 6.20 -11.29
N GLY A 155 -6.06 6.54 -10.18
CA GLY A 155 -5.31 5.61 -9.37
C GLY A 155 -4.02 5.10 -10.02
N PHE A 156 -3.67 3.84 -9.77
CA PHE A 156 -2.48 3.17 -10.29
C PHE A 156 -2.63 1.64 -10.19
N GLY A 157 -1.71 0.90 -10.81
CA GLY A 157 -1.69 -0.57 -10.76
C GLY A 157 -2.95 -1.20 -11.35
N TYR A 158 -3.65 -1.99 -10.57
CA TYR A 158 -4.84 -2.73 -11.01
C TYR A 158 -6.16 -1.98 -10.81
N ASP A 159 -6.13 -0.72 -10.40
CA ASP A 159 -7.34 0.09 -10.17
C ASP A 159 -8.33 0.08 -11.34
N PRO A 160 -7.90 0.13 -12.62
CA PRO A 160 -8.82 0.15 -13.76
C PRO A 160 -9.65 -1.12 -13.94
N VAL A 161 -9.22 -2.24 -13.39
CA VAL A 161 -9.94 -3.53 -13.50
C VAL A 161 -10.54 -4.00 -12.18
N PHE A 162 -10.32 -3.30 -11.08
CA PHE A 162 -10.86 -3.66 -9.78
C PHE A 162 -12.19 -2.97 -9.52
N LEU A 163 -13.26 -3.77 -9.46
CA LEU A 163 -14.61 -3.33 -9.09
C LEU A 163 -14.87 -3.73 -7.64
N PRO A 164 -14.92 -2.76 -6.70
CA PRO A 164 -15.24 -3.06 -5.30
C PRO A 164 -16.64 -3.63 -5.13
N ASP A 165 -16.85 -4.47 -4.12
CA ASP A 165 -18.14 -5.02 -3.80
C ASP A 165 -19.15 -3.92 -3.44
N GLY A 166 -20.35 -4.00 -4.02
CA GLY A 166 -21.40 -3.02 -3.84
C GLY A 166 -21.24 -1.73 -4.66
N TRP A 167 -20.19 -1.63 -5.51
CA TRP A 167 -19.96 -0.47 -6.36
C TRP A 167 -20.31 -0.79 -7.82
N ASP A 168 -20.69 0.24 -8.58
CA ASP A 168 -20.92 0.20 -10.03
C ASP A 168 -19.73 0.76 -10.85
N ARG A 169 -18.74 1.35 -10.15
CA ARG A 169 -17.52 1.97 -10.70
C ARG A 169 -16.28 1.29 -10.15
N THR A 170 -15.24 1.17 -11.01
CA THR A 170 -13.93 0.69 -10.58
C THR A 170 -13.25 1.69 -9.65
N SER A 171 -12.21 1.25 -8.96
CA SER A 171 -11.41 2.14 -8.15
C SER A 171 -10.67 3.23 -8.95
N ALA A 172 -10.55 3.07 -10.28
CA ALA A 172 -10.02 4.09 -11.18
C ALA A 172 -11.05 5.10 -11.69
N GLU A 173 -12.35 4.86 -11.48
CA GLU A 173 -13.45 5.73 -11.93
C GLU A 173 -13.96 6.67 -10.81
N VAL A 174 -13.41 6.58 -9.61
CA VAL A 174 -13.77 7.44 -8.48
C VAL A 174 -12.65 8.42 -8.16
N ASP A 175 -13.00 9.52 -7.49
CA ASP A 175 -12.00 10.46 -7.00
C ASP A 175 -11.13 9.87 -5.88
N GLN A 176 -9.96 10.46 -5.67
CA GLN A 176 -8.98 9.97 -4.70
C GLN A 176 -9.53 9.94 -3.27
N ALA A 177 -10.32 10.94 -2.87
CA ALA A 177 -10.87 11.01 -1.51
C ALA A 177 -11.86 9.86 -1.25
N THR A 178 -12.72 9.56 -2.23
CA THR A 178 -13.65 8.42 -2.19
C THR A 178 -12.88 7.10 -2.11
N LYS A 179 -11.83 6.94 -2.92
CA LYS A 179 -10.96 5.76 -2.89
C LYS A 179 -10.27 5.62 -1.54
N ASP A 180 -9.63 6.67 -1.02
CA ASP A 180 -8.90 6.63 0.25
C ASP A 180 -9.81 6.32 1.44
N ALA A 181 -11.07 6.77 1.41
CA ALA A 181 -12.04 6.45 2.43
C ALA A 181 -12.39 4.96 2.50
N ALA A 182 -12.44 4.26 1.37
CA ALA A 182 -12.91 2.87 1.26
C ALA A 182 -11.79 1.84 1.12
N SER A 183 -10.61 2.24 0.62
CA SER A 183 -9.54 1.33 0.20
C SER A 183 -8.89 0.55 1.35
N HIS A 184 -8.28 -0.57 0.98
CA HIS A 184 -7.42 -1.38 1.87
C HIS A 184 -6.36 -0.53 2.59
N ARG A 185 -5.64 0.35 1.87
CA ARG A 185 -4.63 1.23 2.44
C ARG A 185 -5.24 2.25 3.40
N GLY A 186 -6.32 2.90 2.99
CA GLY A 186 -7.03 3.85 3.86
C GLY A 186 -7.52 3.18 5.14
N LYS A 187 -8.09 1.98 5.07
CA LYS A 187 -8.51 1.20 6.24
C LYS A 187 -7.33 0.82 7.14
N ALA A 188 -6.24 0.28 6.57
CA ALA A 188 -5.07 -0.16 7.33
C ALA A 188 -4.40 1.01 8.07
N PHE A 189 -4.17 2.14 7.39
CA PHE A 189 -3.55 3.30 8.04
C PHE A 189 -4.47 4.00 9.04
N ARG A 190 -5.80 4.04 8.82
CA ARG A 190 -6.72 4.52 9.85
C ARG A 190 -6.71 3.63 11.10
N ALA A 191 -6.59 2.32 10.94
CA ALA A 191 -6.44 1.40 12.07
C ALA A 191 -5.08 1.57 12.79
N LEU A 192 -4.03 2.00 12.07
CA LEU A 192 -2.71 2.27 12.64
C LEU A 192 -2.61 3.65 13.32
N ARG A 193 -3.48 4.62 12.98
CA ARG A 193 -3.44 6.00 13.52
C ARG A 193 -3.31 6.08 15.06
N PRO A 194 -4.09 5.32 15.87
CA PRO A 194 -3.96 5.38 17.33
C PRO A 194 -2.55 5.04 17.84
N ALA A 195 -1.88 4.09 17.18
CA ALA A 195 -0.50 3.73 17.53
C ALA A 195 0.49 4.85 17.15
N ILE A 196 0.31 5.47 15.97
CA ILE A 196 1.13 6.63 15.55
C ILE A 196 0.94 7.81 16.53
N GLU A 197 -0.29 8.11 16.94
CA GLU A 197 -0.58 9.17 17.89
C GLU A 197 0.01 8.89 19.28
N ALA A 198 -0.09 7.65 19.74
CA ALA A 198 0.49 7.25 21.03
C ALA A 198 2.03 7.35 21.01
N TRP A 199 2.65 6.86 19.92
CA TRP A 199 4.09 7.02 19.71
C TRP A 199 4.50 8.49 19.65
N ALA A 200 3.80 9.33 18.88
CA ALA A 200 4.13 10.75 18.73
C ALA A 200 4.07 11.50 20.07
N ARG A 201 3.07 11.19 20.92
CA ARG A 201 2.97 11.75 22.27
C ARG A 201 4.13 11.30 23.17
N ALA A 202 4.53 10.04 23.08
CA ALA A 202 5.60 9.48 23.91
C ALA A 202 6.98 10.07 23.58
N VAL A 203 7.25 10.39 22.30
CA VAL A 203 8.55 10.96 21.89
C VAL A 203 8.56 12.48 21.87
N GLY A 204 7.40 13.14 21.91
CA GLY A 204 7.25 14.60 21.96
C GLY A 204 7.18 15.17 23.37
N ALA A 205 7.12 14.30 24.40
CA ALA A 205 7.15 14.67 25.81
C ALA A 205 8.58 14.76 26.30
#